data_b2fe9a94bd95f6773f5e020cbb87cfdf
#
_entry.id   b2fe9a94bd95f6773f5e020cbb87cfdf
#
_cell.length_a   1.000
_cell.length_b   1.000
_cell.length_c   1.000
_cell.angle_alpha   90.00
_cell.angle_beta   90.00
_cell.angle_gamma   90.00
#
_symmetry.space_group_name_H-M   'P 1'
#
loop_
_entity.id
_entity.type
_entity.pdbx_description
1 polymer ?
#
loop_
_entity_poly.entity_id
_entity_poly.type
_entity_poly.pdbx_seq_one_letter_code
_entity_poly.pdbx_strand_id
1 'polypeptide(L)'
;MKKSHLFLIIVAVLIIGWFFVRFLFGGNEDSWIKDSRGVWVKHGNPSETPDSVNEQQVAILCAENLYESFTILTVEISSQCLGTCGDYAIDIVHAPRTEEDNLIENQCEDYRSGNVSHFIELDKEGNVVRIV
;
A
#
# COMPACT_ATOMS: atom_id res chain seq x y z
N MET A 1 27.51 51.15 13.87
CA MET A 1 26.39 50.22 14.17
C MET A 1 26.36 49.97 15.68
N LYS A 2 25.20 50.14 16.32
CA LYS A 2 25.08 49.83 17.76
C LYS A 2 25.22 48.32 17.96
N LYS A 3 25.97 47.89 18.99
CA LYS A 3 26.23 46.46 19.30
C LYS A 3 24.95 45.58 19.30
N SER A 4 23.80 46.20 19.67
CA SER A 4 22.49 45.52 19.67
C SER A 4 21.96 45.17 18.26
N HIS A 5 22.23 46.01 17.25
CA HIS A 5 21.83 45.74 15.88
C HIS A 5 22.65 44.60 15.26
N LEU A 6 23.96 44.56 15.57
CA LEU A 6 24.81 43.44 15.13
C LEU A 6 24.35 42.12 15.73
N PHE A 7 24.02 42.11 17.02
CA PHE A 7 23.50 40.93 17.70
C PHE A 7 22.18 40.42 17.05
N LEU A 8 21.23 41.33 16.77
CA LEU A 8 19.96 40.98 16.12
C LEU A 8 20.18 40.41 14.70
N ILE A 9 21.12 40.94 13.94
CA ILE A 9 21.43 40.41 12.61
C ILE A 9 22.00 39.01 12.70
N ILE A 10 22.92 38.74 13.64
CA ILE A 10 23.50 37.43 13.84
C ILE A 10 22.41 36.41 14.21
N VAL A 11 21.52 36.76 15.13
CA VAL A 11 20.40 35.86 15.52
C VAL A 11 19.48 35.58 14.35
N ALA A 12 19.13 36.60 13.56
CA ALA A 12 18.28 36.39 12.37
C ALA A 12 18.94 35.48 11.34
N VAL A 13 20.25 35.65 11.07
CA VAL A 13 21.00 34.78 10.15
C VAL A 13 21.05 33.32 10.65
N LEU A 14 21.22 33.12 11.97
CA LEU A 14 21.23 31.79 12.56
C LEU A 14 19.85 31.12 12.46
N ILE A 15 18.76 31.85 12.68
CA ILE A 15 17.40 31.34 12.55
C ILE A 15 17.10 30.98 11.10
N ILE A 16 17.43 31.86 10.15
CA ILE A 16 17.24 31.59 8.71
C ILE A 16 18.09 30.40 8.27
N GLY A 17 19.34 30.31 8.71
CA GLY A 17 20.23 29.20 8.43
C GLY A 17 19.67 27.86 8.98
N TRP A 18 19.14 27.88 10.22
CA TRP A 18 18.51 26.71 10.82
C TRP A 18 17.25 26.26 10.07
N PHE A 19 16.38 27.21 9.66
CA PHE A 19 15.23 26.92 8.82
C PHE A 19 15.65 26.34 7.45
N PHE A 20 16.71 26.88 6.84
CA PHE A 20 17.22 26.39 5.56
C PHE A 20 17.77 24.98 5.66
N VAL A 21 18.56 24.68 6.71
CA VAL A 21 19.07 23.35 6.99
C VAL A 21 17.92 22.38 7.26
N ARG A 22 16.92 22.77 8.05
CA ARG A 22 15.74 21.95 8.34
C ARG A 22 14.93 21.66 7.07
N PHE A 23 14.82 22.63 6.17
CA PHE A 23 14.09 22.48 4.91
C PHE A 23 14.85 21.61 3.88
N LEU A 24 16.18 21.72 3.81
CA LEU A 24 17.00 20.96 2.87
C LEU A 24 17.33 19.54 3.34
N PHE A 25 17.43 19.33 4.65
CA PHE A 25 17.81 18.04 5.25
C PHE A 25 16.71 17.40 6.09
N GLY A 26 15.53 18.01 6.15
CA GLY A 26 14.38 17.50 6.89
C GLY A 26 13.56 16.45 6.12
N GLY A 27 14.20 15.46 5.51
CA GLY A 27 13.59 14.53 4.57
C GLY A 27 13.49 13.08 5.03
N ASN A 28 13.49 12.77 6.34
CA ASN A 28 13.25 11.40 6.81
C ASN A 28 11.77 11.06 7.05
N GLU A 29 10.86 11.99 6.78
CA GLU A 29 9.41 11.77 6.94
C GLU A 29 8.75 11.33 5.63
N ASP A 30 9.41 11.54 4.50
CA ASP A 30 8.91 11.15 3.19
C ASP A 30 9.23 9.68 2.92
N SER A 31 8.21 8.83 2.98
CA SER A 31 8.38 7.39 2.89
C SER A 31 7.13 6.71 2.32
N TRP A 32 7.28 5.45 1.98
CA TRP A 32 6.15 4.57 1.74
C TRP A 32 5.77 3.88 3.04
N ILE A 33 4.49 3.90 3.38
CA ILE A 33 3.94 3.23 4.58
C ILE A 33 2.79 2.32 4.17
N LYS A 34 2.54 1.28 4.95
CA LYS A 34 1.34 0.45 4.76
C LYS A 34 0.16 1.06 5.51
N ASP A 35 -0.99 1.19 4.84
CA ASP A 35 -2.25 1.54 5.49
C ASP A 35 -2.80 0.34 6.29
N SER A 36 -3.98 0.51 6.90
CA SER A 36 -4.64 -0.52 7.71
C SER A 36 -5.01 -1.79 6.93
N ARG A 37 -5.05 -1.71 5.60
CA ARG A 37 -5.31 -2.83 4.70
C ARG A 37 -4.04 -3.56 4.25
N GLY A 38 -2.86 -3.02 4.57
CA GLY A 38 -1.58 -3.51 4.08
C GLY A 38 -1.17 -2.95 2.72
N VAL A 39 -1.90 -1.96 2.20
CA VAL A 39 -1.60 -1.29 0.93
C VAL A 39 -0.50 -0.25 1.13
N TRP A 40 0.51 -0.26 0.27
CA TRP A 40 1.54 0.77 0.27
C TRP A 40 0.99 2.11 -0.23
N VAL A 41 1.09 3.12 0.62
CA VAL A 41 0.68 4.49 0.32
C VAL A 41 1.83 5.46 0.53
N LYS A 42 1.85 6.53 -0.27
CA LYS A 42 2.84 7.61 -0.08
C LYS A 42 2.57 8.36 1.21
N HIS A 43 3.61 8.54 2.01
CA HIS A 43 3.65 9.50 3.10
C HIS A 43 4.65 10.59 2.73
N GLY A 44 4.18 11.82 2.54
CA GLY A 44 4.99 12.90 2.01
C GLY A 44 5.31 12.75 0.51
N ASN A 45 6.54 13.03 0.12
CA ASN A 45 7.01 12.94 -1.27
C ASN A 45 8.31 12.13 -1.37
N PRO A 46 8.25 10.78 -1.19
CA PRO A 46 9.43 9.93 -1.26
C PRO A 46 10.12 10.06 -2.62
N SER A 47 11.44 10.17 -2.61
CA SER A 47 12.27 10.31 -3.81
C SER A 47 12.36 9.04 -4.63
N GLU A 48 12.19 7.89 -3.99
CA GLU A 48 12.29 6.57 -4.62
C GLU A 48 11.06 5.73 -4.31
N THR A 49 10.73 4.82 -5.23
CA THR A 49 9.68 3.82 -5.03
C THR A 49 10.36 2.45 -4.90
N PRO A 50 10.27 1.79 -3.75
CA PRO A 50 10.81 0.44 -3.55
C PRO A 50 10.17 -0.59 -4.50
N ASP A 51 10.92 -1.63 -4.88
CA ASP A 51 10.43 -2.70 -5.73
C ASP A 51 9.18 -3.37 -5.15
N SER A 52 9.15 -3.60 -3.84
CA SER A 52 7.99 -4.18 -3.15
C SER A 52 6.71 -3.34 -3.27
N VAL A 53 6.82 -2.02 -3.42
CA VAL A 53 5.69 -1.13 -3.70
C VAL A 53 5.21 -1.33 -5.13
N ASN A 54 6.14 -1.35 -6.10
CA ASN A 54 5.81 -1.56 -7.50
C ASN A 54 5.17 -2.93 -7.72
N GLU A 55 5.72 -3.99 -7.13
CA GLU A 55 5.19 -5.35 -7.20
C GLU A 55 3.75 -5.42 -6.66
N GLN A 56 3.50 -4.82 -5.49
CA GLN A 56 2.16 -4.78 -4.93
C GLN A 56 1.18 -3.98 -5.79
N GLN A 57 1.59 -2.83 -6.35
CA GLN A 57 0.75 -2.02 -7.23
C GLN A 57 0.37 -2.78 -8.51
N VAL A 58 1.32 -3.50 -9.10
CA VAL A 58 1.05 -4.36 -10.27
C VAL A 58 0.10 -5.50 -9.91
N ALA A 59 0.27 -6.11 -8.74
CA ALA A 59 -0.61 -7.17 -8.26
C ALA A 59 -2.04 -6.67 -8.01
N ILE A 60 -2.21 -5.48 -7.45
CA ILE A 60 -3.53 -4.84 -7.25
C ILE A 60 -4.23 -4.61 -8.59
N LEU A 61 -3.53 -4.01 -9.57
CA LEU A 61 -4.10 -3.79 -10.91
C LEU A 61 -4.50 -5.09 -11.59
N CYS A 62 -3.68 -6.14 -11.43
CA CYS A 62 -4.02 -7.46 -11.94
C CYS A 62 -5.25 -8.05 -11.24
N ALA A 63 -5.37 -7.90 -9.92
CA ALA A 63 -6.51 -8.37 -9.14
C ALA A 63 -7.82 -7.68 -9.57
N GLU A 64 -7.78 -6.37 -9.79
CA GLU A 64 -8.91 -5.59 -10.31
C GLU A 64 -9.34 -6.07 -11.70
N ASN A 65 -8.39 -6.29 -12.61
CA ASN A 65 -8.67 -6.83 -13.95
C ASN A 65 -9.24 -8.26 -13.90
N LEU A 66 -8.75 -9.11 -13.01
CA LEU A 66 -9.33 -10.44 -12.79
C LEU A 66 -10.79 -10.33 -12.34
N TYR A 67 -11.06 -9.51 -11.33
CA TYR A 67 -12.41 -9.28 -10.82
C TYR A 67 -13.34 -8.77 -11.92
N GLU A 68 -12.94 -7.75 -12.69
CA GLU A 68 -13.72 -7.23 -13.81
C GLU A 68 -14.02 -8.32 -14.85
N SER A 69 -13.07 -9.17 -15.18
CA SER A 69 -13.23 -10.26 -16.14
C SER A 69 -14.33 -11.23 -15.70
N PHE A 70 -14.37 -11.60 -14.43
CA PHE A 70 -15.43 -12.48 -13.89
C PHE A 70 -16.80 -11.80 -13.93
N THR A 71 -16.85 -10.51 -13.60
CA THR A 71 -18.10 -9.73 -13.58
C THR A 71 -18.70 -9.54 -14.98
N ILE A 72 -17.86 -9.23 -15.97
CA ILE A 72 -18.28 -9.03 -17.36
C ILE A 72 -18.78 -10.33 -17.98
N LEU A 73 -18.16 -11.46 -17.66
CA LEU A 73 -18.53 -12.77 -18.20
C LEU A 73 -19.77 -13.37 -17.52
N THR A 74 -20.38 -12.66 -16.55
CA THR A 74 -21.52 -13.16 -15.75
C THR A 74 -21.27 -14.58 -15.18
N VAL A 75 -20.00 -14.89 -14.93
CA VAL A 75 -19.62 -16.14 -14.29
C VAL A 75 -19.98 -16.00 -12.81
N GLU A 76 -20.85 -16.87 -12.31
CA GLU A 76 -21.05 -16.98 -10.87
C GLU A 76 -19.71 -17.31 -10.23
N ILE A 77 -19.26 -16.47 -9.31
CA ILE A 77 -18.07 -16.73 -8.53
C ILE A 77 -18.39 -17.88 -7.58
N SER A 78 -18.07 -19.07 -8.02
CA SER A 78 -18.35 -20.33 -7.29
C SER A 78 -17.28 -20.68 -6.28
N SER A 79 -16.18 -19.91 -6.24
CA SER A 79 -15.01 -20.09 -5.38
C SER A 79 -14.57 -18.75 -4.83
N GLN A 80 -14.08 -18.74 -3.60
CA GLN A 80 -13.47 -17.55 -3.00
C GLN A 80 -12.18 -17.15 -3.75
N CYS A 81 -11.44 -18.13 -4.30
CA CYS A 81 -10.23 -17.90 -5.06
C CYS A 81 -10.54 -17.48 -6.50
N LEU A 82 -10.04 -16.32 -6.93
CA LEU A 82 -10.11 -15.83 -8.32
C LEU A 82 -8.90 -16.25 -9.17
N GLY A 83 -7.76 -16.51 -8.56
CA GLY A 83 -6.53 -16.84 -9.24
C GLY A 83 -5.29 -16.23 -8.60
N THR A 84 -4.24 -16.05 -9.39
CA THR A 84 -2.96 -15.49 -8.93
C THR A 84 -2.50 -14.32 -9.79
N CYS A 85 -1.82 -13.37 -9.16
CA CYS A 85 -1.19 -12.20 -9.78
C CYS A 85 0.24 -12.06 -9.30
N GLY A 86 1.21 -12.58 -10.07
CA GLY A 86 2.60 -12.66 -9.61
C GLY A 86 2.71 -13.54 -8.37
N ASP A 87 3.31 -13.02 -7.30
CA ASP A 87 3.45 -13.72 -6.02
C ASP A 87 2.25 -13.49 -5.06
N TYR A 88 1.08 -13.17 -5.61
CA TYR A 88 -0.14 -12.90 -4.85
C TYR A 88 -1.28 -13.82 -5.29
N ALA A 89 -1.93 -14.51 -4.34
CA ALA A 89 -3.23 -15.13 -4.53
C ALA A 89 -4.34 -14.07 -4.39
N ILE A 90 -5.41 -14.18 -5.16
CA ILE A 90 -6.52 -13.22 -5.18
C ILE A 90 -7.77 -13.92 -4.68
N ASP A 91 -8.26 -13.51 -3.53
CA ASP A 91 -9.45 -14.04 -2.86
C ASP A 91 -10.58 -13.00 -2.83
N ILE A 92 -11.83 -13.43 -2.97
CA ILE A 92 -13.01 -12.62 -2.66
C ILE A 92 -13.52 -12.99 -1.26
N VAL A 93 -13.79 -11.97 -0.45
CA VAL A 93 -14.27 -12.11 0.92
C VAL A 93 -15.49 -11.24 1.18
N HIS A 94 -16.23 -11.56 2.24
CA HIS A 94 -17.29 -10.69 2.72
C HIS A 94 -16.71 -9.45 3.43
N ALA A 95 -17.36 -8.32 3.25
CA ALA A 95 -17.09 -7.10 4.01
C ALA A 95 -18.39 -6.62 4.71
N PRO A 96 -18.53 -6.81 6.03
CA PRO A 96 -17.57 -7.34 6.99
C PRO A 96 -17.30 -8.85 6.81
N ARG A 97 -16.09 -9.27 7.18
CA ARG A 97 -15.61 -10.65 7.09
C ARG A 97 -16.49 -11.63 7.88
N THR A 98 -16.73 -12.82 7.32
CA THR A 98 -17.52 -13.89 7.94
C THR A 98 -16.64 -15.07 8.37
N GLU A 99 -17.22 -16.03 9.10
CA GLU A 99 -16.55 -17.28 9.48
C GLU A 99 -16.14 -18.10 8.24
N GLU A 100 -16.93 -18.04 7.18
CA GLU A 100 -16.69 -18.75 5.93
C GLU A 100 -15.39 -18.28 5.25
N ASP A 101 -15.08 -16.98 5.33
CA ASP A 101 -13.87 -16.41 4.77
C ASP A 101 -12.59 -16.87 5.50
N ASN A 102 -12.74 -17.46 6.69
CA ASN A 102 -11.64 -17.97 7.48
C ASN A 102 -11.38 -19.47 7.28
N LEU A 103 -12.25 -20.16 6.56
CA LEU A 103 -12.06 -21.58 6.28
C LEU A 103 -10.89 -21.77 5.32
N ILE A 104 -9.95 -22.62 5.71
CA ILE A 104 -8.72 -22.87 4.93
C ILE A 104 -9.05 -23.42 3.54
N GLU A 105 -10.07 -24.26 3.43
CA GLU A 105 -10.53 -24.85 2.17
C GLU A 105 -11.06 -23.81 1.17
N ASN A 106 -11.48 -22.64 1.62
CA ASN A 106 -12.00 -21.56 0.77
C ASN A 106 -10.90 -20.64 0.23
N GLN A 107 -9.70 -20.67 0.82
CA GLN A 107 -8.56 -19.88 0.38
C GLN A 107 -7.94 -20.47 -0.90
N CYS A 108 -7.27 -19.64 -1.68
CA CYS A 108 -6.52 -20.09 -2.85
C CYS A 108 -5.52 -21.19 -2.50
N GLU A 109 -5.53 -22.28 -3.26
CA GLU A 109 -4.61 -23.41 -3.06
C GLU A 109 -3.15 -23.00 -3.23
N ASP A 110 -2.85 -22.10 -4.17
CA ASP A 110 -1.49 -21.62 -4.40
C ASP A 110 -0.90 -20.92 -3.17
N TYR A 111 -1.71 -20.20 -2.40
CA TYR A 111 -1.26 -19.62 -1.14
C TYR A 111 -1.07 -20.70 -0.07
N ARG A 112 -2.01 -21.65 0.06
CA ARG A 112 -1.95 -22.75 1.04
C ARG A 112 -0.76 -23.68 0.81
N SER A 113 -0.42 -23.93 -0.45
CA SER A 113 0.70 -24.79 -0.84
C SER A 113 2.06 -24.07 -0.81
N GLY A 114 2.07 -22.73 -0.62
CA GLY A 114 3.28 -21.93 -0.63
C GLY A 114 3.84 -21.65 -2.02
N ASN A 115 3.05 -21.82 -3.08
CA ASN A 115 3.43 -21.45 -4.44
C ASN A 115 3.50 -19.95 -4.61
N VAL A 116 2.70 -19.20 -3.86
CA VAL A 116 2.77 -17.74 -3.73
C VAL A 116 2.88 -17.37 -2.25
N SER A 117 3.54 -16.24 -1.98
CA SER A 117 3.88 -15.82 -0.61
C SER A 117 2.89 -14.84 -0.01
N HIS A 118 2.06 -14.22 -0.85
CA HIS A 118 1.17 -13.14 -0.50
C HIS A 118 -0.27 -13.41 -0.95
N PHE A 119 -1.22 -12.64 -0.40
CA PHE A 119 -2.58 -12.63 -0.92
C PHE A 119 -3.19 -11.22 -0.90
N ILE A 120 -4.15 -11.00 -1.78
CA ILE A 120 -5.02 -9.83 -1.87
C ILE A 120 -6.45 -10.29 -1.69
N GLU A 121 -7.15 -9.76 -0.72
CA GLU A 121 -8.58 -9.96 -0.53
C GLU A 121 -9.35 -8.79 -1.10
N LEU A 122 -10.32 -9.09 -1.96
CA LEU A 122 -11.28 -8.15 -2.53
C LEU A 122 -12.66 -8.37 -1.88
N ASP A 123 -13.44 -7.30 -1.73
CA ASP A 123 -14.86 -7.44 -1.40
C ASP A 123 -15.68 -7.80 -2.65
N LYS A 124 -16.99 -7.95 -2.48
CA LYS A 124 -17.92 -8.29 -3.57
C LYS A 124 -18.06 -7.20 -4.63
N GLU A 125 -17.61 -6.00 -4.34
CA GLU A 125 -17.57 -4.83 -5.23
C GLU A 125 -16.21 -4.69 -5.93
N GLY A 126 -15.23 -5.55 -5.61
CA GLY A 126 -13.88 -5.54 -6.18
C GLY A 126 -12.90 -4.60 -5.48
N ASN A 127 -13.25 -4.04 -4.33
CA ASN A 127 -12.34 -3.17 -3.59
C ASN A 127 -11.35 -4.00 -2.76
N VAL A 128 -10.11 -3.54 -2.66
CA VAL A 128 -9.11 -4.17 -1.80
C VAL A 128 -9.47 -3.99 -0.33
N VAL A 129 -9.67 -5.12 0.37
CA VAL A 129 -9.99 -5.18 1.79
C VAL A 129 -8.73 -5.41 2.62
N ARG A 130 -7.85 -6.31 2.16
CA ARG A 130 -6.62 -6.66 2.88
C ARG A 130 -5.56 -7.21 1.94
N ILE A 131 -4.29 -6.90 2.25
CA ILE A 131 -3.10 -7.48 1.63
C ILE A 131 -2.17 -8.01 2.73
N VAL A 132 -1.66 -9.21 2.56
CA VAL A 132 -0.69 -9.86 3.47
C VAL A 132 0.49 -10.40 2.69
#